data_c944523bfcc9ccf55cf906f23e574f39
#
_entry.id   c944523bfcc9ccf55cf906f23e574f39
#
_cell.length_a   1.000
_cell.length_b   1.000
_cell.length_c   1.000
_cell.angle_alpha   90.00
_cell.angle_beta   90.00
_cell.angle_gamma   90.00
#
_symmetry.space_group_name_H-M   'P 1'
#
loop_
_entity.id
_entity.type
_entity.pdbx_description
1 polymer ?
#
loop_
_entity_poly.entity_id
_entity_poly.type
_entity_poly.pdbx_seq_one_letter_code
_entity_poly.pdbx_strand_id
1 'polypeptide(L)'
;DVYKRQEETLDSIDDETLTTIRTFFENNLNLSETSRQLYVHRNTLVYRFEKLQKKFGLDIRTFEDALTFKLAMMVVNYIKYKKAN
;
A
#
# COMPACT_ATOMS: atom_id res chain seq x y z
N ASP A 1 15.35 -4.28 15.87
CA ASP A 1 15.76 -3.23 14.93
C ASP A 1 14.56 -2.66 14.19
N VAL A 2 14.36 -1.36 14.34
CA VAL A 2 13.18 -0.68 13.76
C VAL A 2 13.19 -0.75 12.23
N TYR A 3 14.35 -0.59 11.61
CA TYR A 3 14.46 -0.64 10.16
C TYR A 3 14.17 -2.02 9.60
N LYS A 4 14.69 -3.03 10.25
CA LYS A 4 14.47 -4.41 9.84
C LYS A 4 12.99 -4.79 9.98
N ARG A 5 12.35 -4.30 11.04
CA ARG A 5 10.93 -4.55 11.28
C ARG A 5 10.07 -3.91 10.19
N GLN A 6 10.39 -2.68 9.77
CA GLN A 6 9.66 -2.01 8.71
C GLN A 6 9.82 -2.73 7.38
N GLU A 7 11.03 -3.17 7.05
CA GLU A 7 11.30 -3.92 5.83
C GLU A 7 10.50 -5.23 5.81
N GLU A 8 10.52 -5.97 6.91
CA GLU A 8 9.76 -7.21 7.02
C GLU A 8 8.27 -6.97 6.92
N THR A 9 7.78 -5.86 7.49
CA THR A 9 6.36 -5.53 7.47
C THR A 9 5.90 -5.21 6.04
N LEU A 10 6.69 -4.46 5.29
CA LEU A 10 6.36 -4.17 3.88
C LEU A 10 6.41 -5.43 3.03
N ASP A 11 7.38 -6.32 3.29
CA ASP A 11 7.48 -7.58 2.57
C ASP A 11 6.31 -8.51 2.88
N SER A 12 5.65 -8.32 4.01
CA SER A 12 4.53 -9.18 4.41
C SER A 12 3.21 -8.81 3.75
N ILE A 13 3.17 -7.71 2.97
CA ILE A 13 1.97 -7.32 2.24
C ILE A 13 1.75 -8.31 1.09
N ASP A 14 0.56 -8.90 1.04
CA ASP A 14 0.25 -9.88 0.01
C ASP A 14 -0.01 -9.19 -1.35
N ASP A 15 -0.02 -10.01 -2.41
CA ASP A 15 -0.17 -9.49 -3.77
C ASP A 15 -1.54 -8.84 -3.99
N GLU A 16 -2.57 -9.35 -3.36
CA GLU A 16 -3.91 -8.77 -3.47
C GLU A 16 -3.95 -7.37 -2.88
N THR A 17 -3.32 -7.18 -1.72
CA THR A 17 -3.26 -5.87 -1.09
C THR A 17 -2.41 -4.91 -1.91
N LEU A 18 -1.28 -5.37 -2.45
CA LEU A 18 -0.44 -4.54 -3.31
C LEU A 18 -1.18 -4.09 -4.56
N THR A 19 -1.94 -4.99 -5.17
CA THR A 19 -2.75 -4.64 -6.34
C THR A 19 -3.79 -3.59 -5.99
N THR A 20 -4.43 -3.75 -4.82
CA THR A 20 -5.40 -2.79 -4.33
C THR A 20 -4.78 -1.41 -4.16
N ILE A 21 -3.61 -1.34 -3.54
CA ILE A 21 -2.91 -0.08 -3.31
C ILE A 21 -2.51 0.58 -4.63
N ARG A 22 -1.94 -0.19 -5.55
CA ARG A 22 -1.55 0.33 -6.86
C ARG A 22 -2.74 0.90 -7.62
N THR A 23 -3.84 0.16 -7.66
CA THR A 23 -5.04 0.59 -8.36
C THR A 23 -5.59 1.88 -7.74
N PHE A 24 -5.55 1.95 -6.41
CA PHE A 24 -5.99 3.15 -5.69
C PHE A 24 -5.13 4.37 -6.07
N PHE A 25 -3.81 4.20 -6.13
CA PHE A 25 -2.91 5.28 -6.53
C PHE A 25 -3.12 5.68 -7.99
N GLU A 26 -3.31 4.70 -8.87
CA GLU A 26 -3.56 4.96 -10.28
C GLU A 26 -4.87 5.73 -10.51
N ASN A 27 -5.81 5.58 -9.61
CA ASN A 27 -7.10 6.27 -9.66
C ASN A 27 -7.10 7.56 -8.84
N ASN A 28 -5.93 8.09 -8.51
CA ASN A 28 -5.79 9.35 -7.79
C ASN A 28 -6.51 9.35 -6.45
N LEU A 29 -6.41 8.24 -5.72
CA LEU A 29 -6.99 8.05 -4.40
C LEU A 29 -8.53 8.07 -4.41
N ASN A 30 -9.13 7.65 -5.51
CA ASN A 30 -10.58 7.58 -5.65
C ASN A 30 -11.07 6.19 -5.25
N LEU A 31 -11.72 6.09 -4.09
CA LEU A 31 -12.22 4.82 -3.57
C LEU A 31 -13.28 4.20 -4.46
N SER A 32 -14.22 4.99 -4.93
CA SER A 32 -15.34 4.48 -5.74
C SER A 32 -14.84 3.87 -7.05
N GLU A 33 -13.94 4.57 -7.73
CA GLU A 33 -13.39 4.07 -9.00
C GLU A 33 -12.56 2.82 -8.77
N THR A 34 -11.77 2.80 -7.71
CA THR A 34 -10.94 1.64 -7.36
C THR A 34 -11.81 0.42 -7.06
N SER A 35 -12.87 0.60 -6.28
CA SER A 35 -13.77 -0.51 -5.96
C SER A 35 -14.43 -1.05 -7.22
N ARG A 36 -14.80 -0.18 -8.14
CA ARG A 36 -15.43 -0.59 -9.40
C ARG A 36 -14.46 -1.42 -10.25
N GLN A 37 -13.22 -0.96 -10.39
CA GLN A 37 -12.22 -1.66 -11.19
C GLN A 37 -11.85 -3.02 -10.60
N LEU A 38 -11.82 -3.13 -9.28
CA LEU A 38 -11.43 -4.35 -8.59
C LEU A 38 -12.61 -5.28 -8.31
N TYR A 39 -13.83 -4.86 -8.66
CA TYR A 39 -15.05 -5.65 -8.42
C TYR A 39 -15.22 -6.00 -6.95
N VAL A 40 -14.89 -5.07 -6.05
CA VAL A 40 -15.08 -5.25 -4.61
C VAL A 40 -15.94 -4.12 -4.07
N HIS A 41 -16.61 -4.39 -2.95
CA HIS A 41 -17.43 -3.38 -2.31
C HIS A 41 -16.54 -2.29 -1.70
N ARG A 42 -17.00 -1.05 -1.75
CA ARG A 42 -16.27 0.09 -1.19
C ARG A 42 -15.88 -0.14 0.27
N ASN A 43 -16.79 -0.70 1.06
CA ASN A 43 -16.52 -0.97 2.48
C ASN A 43 -15.38 -1.96 2.67
N THR A 44 -15.19 -2.89 1.73
CA THR A 44 -14.07 -3.83 1.76
C THR A 44 -12.75 -3.08 1.62
N LEU A 45 -12.70 -2.08 0.73
CA LEU A 45 -11.49 -1.26 0.56
C LEU A 45 -11.21 -0.44 1.81
N VAL A 46 -12.24 0.18 2.38
CA VAL A 46 -12.09 0.96 3.61
C VAL A 46 -11.51 0.08 4.72
N TYR A 47 -12.04 -1.14 4.87
CA TYR A 47 -11.55 -2.07 5.87
C TYR A 47 -10.08 -2.43 5.64
N ARG A 48 -9.71 -2.71 4.39
CA ARG A 48 -8.31 -3.05 4.06
C ARG A 48 -7.38 -1.89 4.37
N PHE A 49 -7.79 -0.66 4.06
CA PHE A 49 -6.98 0.52 4.31
C PHE A 49 -6.86 0.83 5.79
N GLU A 50 -7.91 0.57 6.57
CA GLU A 50 -7.85 0.72 8.02
C GLU A 50 -6.88 -0.29 8.65
N LYS A 51 -6.85 -1.51 8.12
CA LYS A 51 -5.88 -2.51 8.58
C LYS A 51 -4.45 -2.05 8.29
N LEU A 52 -4.22 -1.48 7.11
CA LEU A 52 -2.91 -0.94 6.76
C LEU A 52 -2.53 0.21 7.69
N GLN A 53 -3.48 1.07 8.03
CA GLN A 53 -3.22 2.17 8.94
C GLN A 53 -2.80 1.66 10.32
N LYS A 54 -3.45 0.63 10.83
CA LYS A 54 -3.08 0.04 12.11
C LYS A 54 -1.70 -0.61 12.05
N LYS A 55 -1.36 -1.20 10.92
CA LYS A 55 -0.09 -1.93 10.77
C LYS A 55 1.09 -0.99 10.56
N PHE A 56 0.92 0.04 9.74
CA PHE A 56 2.03 0.92 9.34
C PHE A 56 1.94 2.32 9.93
N GLY A 57 0.80 2.69 10.51
CA GLY A 57 0.61 4.04 11.02
C GLY A 57 0.37 5.08 9.93
N LEU A 58 0.11 4.66 8.70
CA LEU A 58 -0.11 5.54 7.56
C LEU A 58 -1.50 5.31 6.99
N ASP A 59 -2.25 6.40 6.79
CA ASP A 59 -3.56 6.35 6.15
C ASP A 59 -3.41 6.73 4.68
N ILE A 60 -3.34 5.72 3.81
CA ILE A 60 -3.08 5.95 2.39
C ILE A 60 -4.25 6.67 1.68
N ARG A 61 -5.34 6.92 2.38
CA ARG A 61 -6.43 7.73 1.85
C ARG A 61 -6.13 9.22 1.90
N THR A 62 -5.13 9.64 2.67
CA THR A 62 -4.64 11.02 2.66
C THR A 62 -3.46 11.14 1.71
N PHE A 63 -3.34 12.32 1.10
CA PHE A 63 -2.28 12.55 0.10
C PHE A 63 -0.88 12.39 0.70
N GLU A 64 -0.64 12.97 1.87
CA GLU A 64 0.68 12.94 2.48
C GLU A 64 1.11 11.51 2.83
N ASP A 65 0.21 10.75 3.44
CA ASP A 65 0.53 9.37 3.82
C ASP A 65 0.63 8.47 2.60
N ALA A 66 -0.20 8.71 1.58
CA ALA A 66 -0.11 7.97 0.33
C ALA A 66 1.25 8.19 -0.32
N LEU A 67 1.73 9.43 -0.35
CA LEU A 67 3.03 9.74 -0.91
C LEU A 67 4.15 9.06 -0.13
N THR A 68 4.09 9.13 1.19
CA THR A 68 5.06 8.47 2.07
C THR A 68 5.09 6.97 1.80
N PHE A 69 3.93 6.35 1.71
CA PHE A 69 3.82 4.91 1.46
C PHE A 69 4.39 4.55 0.09
N LYS A 70 4.08 5.33 -0.93
CA LYS A 70 4.56 5.10 -2.29
C LYS A 70 6.09 5.20 -2.35
N LEU A 71 6.65 6.21 -1.71
CA LEU A 71 8.11 6.36 -1.68
C LEU A 71 8.77 5.19 -0.95
N ALA A 72 8.19 4.76 0.16
CA ALA A 72 8.72 3.61 0.90
C ALA A 72 8.70 2.35 0.05
N MET A 73 7.61 2.12 -0.70
CA MET A 73 7.52 0.97 -1.60
C MET A 73 8.58 1.03 -2.70
N MET A 74 8.82 2.20 -3.25
CA MET A 74 9.83 2.37 -4.29
C MET A 74 11.23 2.06 -3.76
N VAL A 75 11.53 2.50 -2.54
CA VAL A 75 12.82 2.22 -1.91
C VAL A 75 12.99 0.71 -1.68
N VAL A 76 11.98 0.05 -1.15
CA VAL A 76 12.03 -1.39 -0.90
C VAL A 76 12.23 -2.15 -2.22
N ASN A 77 11.49 -1.78 -3.25
CA ASN A 77 11.65 -2.42 -4.57
C ASN A 77 13.04 -2.23 -5.14
N TYR A 78 13.61 -1.04 -4.97
CA TYR A 78 14.97 -0.76 -5.42
C TYR A 78 15.99 -1.63 -4.70
N ILE A 79 15.85 -1.77 -3.39
CA ILE A 79 16.74 -2.61 -2.59
C ILE A 79 16.66 -4.07 -3.04
N LYS A 80 15.44 -4.56 -3.27
CA LYS A 80 15.25 -5.93 -3.77
C LYS A 80 15.89 -6.14 -5.13
N TYR A 81 15.73 -5.16 -6.01
CA TYR A 81 16.35 -5.22 -7.34
C TYR A 81 17.86 -5.29 -7.23
N LYS A 82 18.46 -4.48 -6.37
CA LYS A 82 19.91 -4.50 -6.16
C LYS A 82 20.39 -5.82 -5.60
N LYS A 83 19.63 -6.42 -4.69
CA LYS A 83 20.02 -7.71 -4.12
C LYS A 83 19.92 -8.85 -5.13
N ALA A 84 18.99 -8.75 -6.07
CA ALA A 84 18.79 -9.75 -7.10
C ALA A 84 19.89 -9.74 -8.17
N ASN A 85 20.59 -8.63 -8.30
CA ASN A 85 21.69 -8.50 -9.25
C ASN A 85 23.03 -8.62 -8.55
#